data_39d67d42c8d408b48ea814e16b950aaf
#
_entry.id   39d67d42c8d408b48ea814e16b950aaf
#
_cell.length_a   1.000
_cell.length_b   1.000
_cell.length_c   1.000
_cell.angle_alpha   90.00
_cell.angle_beta   90.00
_cell.angle_gamma   90.00
#
_symmetry.space_group_name_H-M   'P 1'
#
loop_
_entity.id
_entity.type
_entity.pdbx_description
1 polymer ?
#
loop_
_entity_poly.entity_id
_entity_poly.type
_entity_poly.pdbx_seq_one_letter_code
_entity_poly.pdbx_strand_id
1 'polypeptide(L)'
;ALSPSVVQNNSYARFKIRVTNRIVPKDLNGLGDLSGSCTAPEADGACYFISSSPVDITLPAQTISKKIVLLVDGDSGNVKVGGNISMSGGGLLVVLAKNNITLAGTVSTLQGIYLAQNIFNTGASNTALQVDGTVVGLGSVTLARTLASATQPAEKFIYHPEYITALPATLWEQHR
;
A
#
# COMPACT_ATOMS: atom_id res chain seq x y z
N ALA A 1 14.75 3.91 17.88
CA ALA A 1 15.02 4.28 16.50
C ALA A 1 15.54 3.04 15.77
N LEU A 2 15.05 2.77 14.56
CA LEU A 2 15.57 1.70 13.71
C LEU A 2 16.98 2.05 13.25
N SER A 3 17.85 1.04 13.13
CA SER A 3 19.21 1.27 12.62
C SER A 3 19.16 1.75 11.15
N PRO A 4 20.10 2.60 10.71
CA PRO A 4 20.13 3.07 9.31
C PRO A 4 20.12 1.94 8.28
N SER A 5 20.74 0.79 8.58
CA SER A 5 20.75 -0.38 7.71
C SER A 5 19.37 -1.02 7.54
N VAL A 6 18.54 -1.04 8.59
CA VAL A 6 17.17 -1.55 8.52
C VAL A 6 16.29 -0.65 7.67
N VAL A 7 16.43 0.67 7.83
CA VAL A 7 15.70 1.66 7.01
C VAL A 7 16.10 1.53 5.54
N GLN A 8 17.41 1.40 5.24
CA GLN A 8 17.88 1.22 3.86
C GLN A 8 17.37 -0.08 3.22
N ASN A 9 17.30 -1.17 3.98
CA ASN A 9 16.85 -2.46 3.45
C ASN A 9 15.33 -2.51 3.16
N ASN A 10 14.54 -1.68 3.83
CA ASN A 10 13.08 -1.61 3.68
C ASN A 10 12.61 -0.35 2.96
N SER A 11 13.50 0.40 2.30
CA SER A 11 13.13 1.60 1.56
C SER A 11 12.36 1.29 0.28
N TYR A 12 11.54 2.24 -0.17
CA TYR A 12 10.86 2.19 -1.47
C TYR A 12 11.84 1.85 -2.61
N ALA A 13 13.00 2.54 -2.66
CA ALA A 13 14.01 2.33 -3.68
C ALA A 13 14.50 0.87 -3.75
N ARG A 14 14.65 0.23 -2.61
CA ARG A 14 15.06 -1.17 -2.52
C ARG A 14 14.00 -2.11 -3.08
N PHE A 15 12.74 -1.90 -2.73
CA PHE A 15 11.63 -2.68 -3.28
C PHE A 15 11.48 -2.45 -4.78
N LYS A 16 11.57 -1.20 -5.24
CA LYS A 16 11.54 -0.88 -6.67
C LYS A 16 12.63 -1.65 -7.43
N ILE A 17 13.88 -1.61 -6.97
CA ILE A 17 15.00 -2.33 -7.59
C ILE A 17 14.71 -3.84 -7.65
N ARG A 18 14.21 -4.44 -6.57
CA ARG A 18 13.86 -5.87 -6.54
C ARG A 18 12.84 -6.24 -7.60
N VAL A 19 11.82 -5.41 -7.78
CA VAL A 19 10.79 -5.63 -8.78
C VAL A 19 11.36 -5.40 -10.18
N THR A 20 11.95 -4.23 -10.46
CA THR A 20 12.35 -3.83 -11.82
C THR A 20 13.55 -4.61 -12.37
N ASN A 21 14.36 -5.24 -11.53
CA ASN A 21 15.42 -6.14 -11.97
C ASN A 21 14.91 -7.50 -12.49
N ARG A 22 13.66 -7.85 -12.21
CA ARG A 22 13.08 -9.15 -12.57
C ARG A 22 11.88 -9.04 -13.48
N ILE A 23 11.14 -7.97 -13.36
CA ILE A 23 9.83 -7.77 -13.98
C ILE A 23 9.80 -6.37 -14.57
N VAL A 24 9.12 -6.20 -15.69
CA VAL A 24 8.76 -4.89 -16.23
C VAL A 24 7.35 -4.56 -15.73
N PRO A 25 7.19 -3.73 -14.69
CA PRO A 25 5.86 -3.37 -14.19
C PRO A 25 5.06 -2.67 -15.29
N LYS A 26 3.77 -2.99 -15.39
CA LYS A 26 2.87 -2.29 -16.31
C LYS A 26 2.61 -0.87 -15.78
N ASP A 27 2.85 0.13 -16.60
CA ASP A 27 2.50 1.52 -16.27
C ASP A 27 0.96 1.69 -16.26
N LEU A 28 0.44 2.30 -15.20
CA LEU A 28 -0.95 2.63 -15.07
C LEU A 28 -1.14 4.15 -15.04
N ASN A 29 -1.86 4.65 -16.05
CA ASN A 29 -2.27 6.05 -16.12
C ASN A 29 -3.44 6.41 -15.19
N GLY A 30 -3.93 5.44 -14.42
CA GLY A 30 -5.00 5.61 -13.43
C GLY A 30 -5.18 4.37 -12.59
N LEU A 31 -5.62 4.54 -11.33
CA LEU A 31 -5.76 3.46 -10.34
C LEU A 31 -7.22 2.98 -10.19
N GLY A 32 -7.96 2.89 -11.30
CA GLY A 32 -9.34 2.43 -11.30
C GLY A 32 -9.48 0.99 -10.76
N ASP A 33 -9.92 0.06 -11.58
CA ASP A 33 -9.99 -1.36 -11.22
C ASP A 33 -8.63 -2.04 -11.39
N LEU A 34 -7.87 -2.16 -10.29
CA LEU A 34 -6.57 -2.85 -10.28
C LEU A 34 -6.71 -4.35 -10.56
N SER A 35 -7.76 -4.99 -10.02
CA SER A 35 -8.00 -6.42 -10.24
C SER A 35 -8.35 -6.73 -11.69
N GLY A 36 -9.18 -5.90 -12.32
CA GLY A 36 -9.49 -6.00 -13.75
C GLY A 36 -8.28 -5.72 -14.63
N SER A 37 -7.40 -4.80 -14.22
CA SER A 37 -6.15 -4.48 -14.92
C SER A 37 -5.11 -5.61 -14.87
N CYS A 38 -5.23 -6.52 -13.91
CA CYS A 38 -4.38 -7.69 -13.73
C CYS A 38 -4.83 -8.85 -14.65
N THR A 39 -4.49 -8.76 -15.93
CA THR A 39 -4.90 -9.76 -16.95
C THR A 39 -3.89 -10.88 -17.15
N ALA A 40 -2.62 -10.64 -16.85
CA ALA A 40 -1.52 -11.59 -17.01
C ALA A 40 -0.60 -11.52 -15.78
N PRO A 41 -0.87 -12.31 -14.73
CA PRO A 41 0.01 -12.40 -13.56
C PRO A 41 1.39 -12.96 -13.94
N GLU A 42 2.42 -12.52 -13.23
CA GLU A 42 3.77 -13.08 -13.32
C GLU A 42 3.83 -14.52 -12.72
N ALA A 43 4.97 -15.17 -12.85
CA ALA A 43 5.17 -16.55 -12.40
C ALA A 43 4.91 -16.77 -10.89
N ASP A 44 5.01 -15.72 -10.07
CA ASP A 44 4.69 -15.72 -8.63
C ASP A 44 3.19 -15.45 -8.34
N GLY A 45 2.36 -15.37 -9.39
CA GLY A 45 0.92 -15.19 -9.31
C GLY A 45 0.49 -13.75 -9.04
N ALA A 46 1.40 -12.77 -9.08
CA ALA A 46 1.09 -11.36 -8.85
C ALA A 46 1.16 -10.52 -10.13
N CYS A 47 0.38 -9.45 -10.17
CA CYS A 47 0.54 -8.38 -11.15
C CYS A 47 1.31 -7.21 -10.53
N TYR A 48 2.23 -6.67 -11.31
CA TYR A 48 3.08 -5.55 -10.91
C TYR A 48 2.73 -4.33 -11.74
N PHE A 49 2.36 -3.28 -11.03
CA PHE A 49 2.03 -2.00 -11.64
C PHE A 49 2.97 -0.91 -11.14
N ILE A 50 3.24 0.07 -11.99
CA ILE A 50 3.92 1.30 -11.64
C ILE A 50 3.07 2.49 -12.07
N SER A 51 3.01 3.52 -11.23
CA SER A 51 2.49 4.81 -11.62
C SER A 51 3.59 5.84 -11.56
N SER A 52 3.94 6.36 -12.73
CA SER A 52 4.96 7.41 -12.90
C SER A 52 4.36 8.81 -12.98
N SER A 53 3.10 8.97 -12.57
CA SER A 53 2.39 10.25 -12.59
C SER A 53 3.17 11.35 -11.85
N PRO A 54 3.36 12.54 -12.44
CA PRO A 54 4.04 13.65 -11.77
C PRO A 54 3.23 14.27 -10.64
N VAL A 55 1.93 13.98 -10.57
CA VAL A 55 1.00 14.48 -9.54
C VAL A 55 0.57 13.36 -8.59
N ASP A 56 -0.04 13.75 -7.47
CA ASP A 56 -0.61 12.80 -6.52
C ASP A 56 -1.64 11.91 -7.21
N ILE A 57 -1.57 10.62 -6.93
CA ILE A 57 -2.51 9.63 -7.47
C ILE A 57 -3.57 9.29 -6.42
N THR A 58 -4.80 9.03 -6.88
CA THR A 58 -5.88 8.59 -6.01
C THR A 58 -6.21 7.14 -6.27
N LEU A 59 -6.16 6.32 -5.21
CA LEU A 59 -6.63 4.95 -5.18
C LEU A 59 -8.11 4.95 -4.75
N PRO A 60 -9.06 4.70 -5.67
CA PRO A 60 -10.49 4.73 -5.36
C PRO A 60 -10.92 3.52 -4.54
N ALA A 61 -12.17 3.55 -4.04
CA ALA A 61 -12.78 2.38 -3.40
C ALA A 61 -12.79 1.19 -4.37
N GLN A 62 -12.31 0.04 -3.91
CA GLN A 62 -12.32 -1.19 -4.72
C GLN A 62 -12.13 -2.45 -3.88
N THR A 63 -12.52 -3.59 -4.47
CA THR A 63 -12.27 -4.92 -3.91
C THR A 63 -11.15 -5.61 -4.71
N ILE A 64 -10.12 -6.01 -4.01
CA ILE A 64 -8.94 -6.66 -4.60
C ILE A 64 -9.14 -8.18 -4.55
N SER A 65 -9.24 -8.82 -5.71
CA SER A 65 -9.42 -10.27 -5.85
C SER A 65 -8.18 -10.99 -6.39
N LYS A 66 -7.10 -10.26 -6.65
CA LYS A 66 -5.83 -10.78 -7.18
C LYS A 66 -4.65 -10.26 -6.36
N LYS A 67 -3.49 -10.90 -6.49
CA LYS A 67 -2.26 -10.38 -5.88
C LYS A 67 -1.72 -9.25 -6.72
N ILE A 68 -1.60 -8.07 -6.12
CA ILE A 68 -1.19 -6.84 -6.81
C ILE A 68 -0.10 -6.14 -6.02
N VAL A 69 0.96 -5.78 -6.71
CA VAL A 69 2.04 -4.91 -6.22
C VAL A 69 1.97 -3.60 -7.02
N LEU A 70 1.69 -2.51 -6.33
CA LEU A 70 1.63 -1.16 -6.90
C LEU A 70 2.82 -0.33 -6.42
N LEU A 71 3.66 0.07 -7.36
CA LEU A 71 4.75 1.03 -7.15
C LEU A 71 4.27 2.42 -7.55
N VAL A 72 4.43 3.41 -6.67
CA VAL A 72 4.13 4.82 -6.97
C VAL A 72 5.42 5.60 -6.99
N ASP A 73 5.89 5.91 -8.21
CA ASP A 73 7.25 6.38 -8.51
C ASP A 73 7.30 7.79 -9.13
N GLY A 74 6.16 8.42 -9.36
CA GLY A 74 6.12 9.75 -9.96
C GLY A 74 6.86 10.82 -9.15
N ASP A 75 6.98 12.04 -9.67
CA ASP A 75 7.70 13.13 -9.02
C ASP A 75 7.13 13.46 -7.64
N SER A 76 5.80 13.50 -7.47
CA SER A 76 5.18 13.62 -6.17
C SER A 76 5.36 12.37 -5.32
N GLY A 77 5.24 11.18 -5.94
CA GLY A 77 5.32 9.88 -5.27
C GLY A 77 4.29 9.66 -4.17
N ASN A 78 3.22 10.47 -4.14
CA ASN A 78 2.17 10.43 -3.14
C ASN A 78 0.97 9.61 -3.59
N VAL A 79 0.35 8.92 -2.62
CA VAL A 79 -0.90 8.18 -2.79
C VAL A 79 -1.95 8.75 -1.87
N LYS A 80 -3.11 9.11 -2.42
CA LYS A 80 -4.32 9.37 -1.66
C LYS A 80 -5.24 8.16 -1.78
N VAL A 81 -5.51 7.47 -0.68
CA VAL A 81 -6.56 6.45 -0.64
C VAL A 81 -7.90 7.17 -0.49
N GLY A 82 -8.69 7.19 -1.56
CA GLY A 82 -9.94 7.96 -1.65
C GLY A 82 -11.18 7.21 -1.20
N GLY A 83 -11.09 5.89 -1.01
CA GLY A 83 -12.22 5.05 -0.59
C GLY A 83 -11.78 3.75 0.06
N ASN A 84 -12.75 2.95 0.51
CA ASN A 84 -12.50 1.69 1.19
C ASN A 84 -11.79 0.68 0.26
N ILE A 85 -10.78 0.02 0.77
CA ILE A 85 -10.10 -1.09 0.12
C ILE A 85 -10.40 -2.37 0.88
N SER A 86 -10.98 -3.34 0.19
CA SER A 86 -11.25 -4.67 0.73
C SER A 86 -10.57 -5.75 -0.12
N MET A 87 -10.42 -6.94 0.45
CA MET A 87 -9.85 -8.10 -0.24
C MET A 87 -10.86 -9.22 -0.33
N SER A 88 -10.79 -10.02 -1.39
CA SER A 88 -11.62 -11.19 -1.60
C SER A 88 -10.84 -12.27 -2.34
N GLY A 89 -11.28 -13.53 -2.24
CA GLY A 89 -10.78 -14.62 -3.08
C GLY A 89 -9.26 -14.86 -3.05
N GLY A 90 -8.59 -14.56 -1.92
CA GLY A 90 -7.12 -14.67 -1.82
C GLY A 90 -6.35 -13.50 -2.45
N GLY A 91 -7.05 -12.39 -2.74
CA GLY A 91 -6.42 -11.15 -3.20
C GLY A 91 -5.47 -10.57 -2.15
N LEU A 92 -4.46 -9.85 -2.60
CA LEU A 92 -3.53 -9.10 -1.77
C LEU A 92 -3.14 -7.82 -2.48
N LEU A 93 -3.24 -6.69 -1.81
CA LEU A 93 -2.72 -5.41 -2.29
C LEU A 93 -1.49 -5.00 -1.49
N VAL A 94 -0.40 -4.76 -2.20
CA VAL A 94 0.83 -4.16 -1.66
C VAL A 94 1.03 -2.82 -2.35
N VAL A 95 0.98 -1.73 -1.60
CA VAL A 95 1.23 -0.36 -2.10
C VAL A 95 2.56 0.13 -1.56
N LEU A 96 3.46 0.47 -2.47
CA LEU A 96 4.79 1.00 -2.18
C LEU A 96 4.87 2.43 -2.74
N ALA A 97 4.80 3.43 -1.86
CA ALA A 97 4.85 4.83 -2.24
C ALA A 97 6.25 5.42 -2.02
N LYS A 98 6.77 6.10 -3.04
CA LYS A 98 8.05 6.81 -2.98
C LYS A 98 8.05 7.93 -1.95
N ASN A 99 6.88 8.48 -1.61
CA ASN A 99 6.75 9.56 -0.63
C ASN A 99 5.66 9.23 0.41
N ASN A 100 4.48 9.82 0.33
CA ASN A 100 3.44 9.71 1.36
C ASN A 100 2.27 8.84 0.94
N ILE A 101 1.59 8.24 1.92
CA ILE A 101 0.26 7.66 1.76
C ILE A 101 -0.68 8.39 2.71
N THR A 102 -1.76 8.96 2.19
CA THR A 102 -2.77 9.67 2.98
C THR A 102 -4.15 9.10 2.70
N LEU A 103 -4.90 8.79 3.76
CA LEU A 103 -6.28 8.34 3.63
C LEU A 103 -7.24 9.54 3.61
N ALA A 104 -8.25 9.48 2.75
CA ALA A 104 -9.36 10.40 2.84
C ALA A 104 -10.17 10.17 4.13
N GLY A 105 -10.80 11.19 4.66
CA GLY A 105 -11.61 11.10 5.88
C GLY A 105 -12.81 10.15 5.77
N THR A 106 -13.24 9.82 4.56
CA THR A 106 -14.34 8.89 4.26
C THR A 106 -13.94 7.41 4.32
N VAL A 107 -12.64 7.10 4.34
CA VAL A 107 -12.16 5.71 4.41
C VAL A 107 -12.41 5.17 5.82
N SER A 108 -13.18 4.11 5.94
CA SER A 108 -13.45 3.39 7.19
C SER A 108 -12.81 2.00 7.24
N THR A 109 -12.43 1.45 6.09
CA THR A 109 -11.80 0.12 5.99
C THR A 109 -10.62 0.18 5.02
N LEU A 110 -9.48 -0.33 5.48
CA LEU A 110 -8.27 -0.45 4.67
C LEU A 110 -7.67 -1.83 4.86
N GLN A 111 -7.67 -2.66 3.81
CA GLN A 111 -7.04 -3.98 3.83
C GLN A 111 -5.79 -4.00 2.96
N GLY A 112 -4.72 -4.68 3.41
CA GLY A 112 -3.49 -4.85 2.64
C GLY A 112 -2.20 -4.45 3.34
N ILE A 113 -1.17 -4.24 2.54
CA ILE A 113 0.16 -3.84 2.98
C ILE A 113 0.51 -2.51 2.33
N TYR A 114 0.81 -1.52 3.14
CA TYR A 114 1.08 -0.15 2.70
C TYR A 114 2.42 0.33 3.26
N LEU A 115 3.34 0.70 2.39
CA LEU A 115 4.62 1.28 2.75
C LEU A 115 4.77 2.66 2.12
N ALA A 116 4.87 3.67 2.95
CA ALA A 116 5.26 5.02 2.59
C ALA A 116 6.74 5.26 2.93
N GLN A 117 7.53 5.74 1.97
CA GLN A 117 8.93 6.10 2.24
C GLN A 117 9.05 7.22 3.28
N ASN A 118 8.04 8.09 3.35
CA ASN A 118 8.00 9.19 4.29
C ASN A 118 6.85 9.02 5.30
N ILE A 119 5.66 9.52 5.04
CA ILE A 119 4.56 9.56 6.01
C ILE A 119 3.41 8.66 5.57
N PHE A 120 2.92 7.82 6.50
CA PHE A 120 1.59 7.23 6.40
C PHE A 120 0.64 8.02 7.32
N ASN A 121 -0.43 8.60 6.75
CA ASN A 121 -1.38 9.45 7.46
C ASN A 121 -2.81 8.89 7.32
N THR A 122 -3.48 8.63 8.44
CA THR A 122 -4.84 8.09 8.47
C THR A 122 -5.91 9.10 8.05
N GLY A 123 -5.55 10.38 7.87
CA GLY A 123 -6.44 11.45 7.47
C GLY A 123 -7.40 11.88 8.59
N ALA A 124 -7.55 13.19 8.78
CA ALA A 124 -8.47 13.73 9.78
C ALA A 124 -9.91 13.36 9.47
N SER A 125 -10.63 12.82 10.44
CA SER A 125 -12.03 12.43 10.33
C SER A 125 -12.64 12.14 11.70
N ASN A 126 -13.97 12.21 11.77
CA ASN A 126 -14.78 11.71 12.88
C ASN A 126 -15.36 10.30 12.62
N THR A 127 -14.95 9.66 11.54
CA THR A 127 -15.32 8.27 11.21
C THR A 127 -14.23 7.32 11.69
N ALA A 128 -14.59 6.25 12.38
CA ALA A 128 -13.65 5.21 12.80
C ALA A 128 -12.98 4.55 11.59
N LEU A 129 -11.70 4.19 11.75
CA LEU A 129 -10.92 3.47 10.74
C LEU A 129 -10.53 2.09 11.26
N GLN A 130 -10.79 1.06 10.48
CA GLN A 130 -10.20 -0.26 10.67
C GLN A 130 -9.17 -0.54 9.56
N VAL A 131 -7.97 -0.87 9.98
CA VAL A 131 -6.89 -1.32 9.09
C VAL A 131 -6.63 -2.80 9.35
N ASP A 132 -6.90 -3.63 8.35
CA ASP A 132 -6.63 -5.07 8.38
C ASP A 132 -5.37 -5.35 7.54
N GLY A 133 -4.22 -5.51 8.20
CA GLY A 133 -2.95 -5.72 7.52
C GLY A 133 -1.78 -4.97 8.14
N THR A 134 -0.95 -4.37 7.30
CA THR A 134 0.29 -3.72 7.74
C THR A 134 0.43 -2.34 7.11
N VAL A 135 0.73 -1.35 7.92
CA VAL A 135 1.11 -0.01 7.46
C VAL A 135 2.49 0.36 7.99
N VAL A 136 3.29 0.95 7.12
CA VAL A 136 4.65 1.41 7.43
C VAL A 136 4.82 2.82 6.89
N GLY A 137 5.17 3.76 7.75
CA GLY A 137 5.70 5.07 7.38
C GLY A 137 7.14 5.14 7.86
N LEU A 138 8.12 5.12 6.96
CA LEU A 138 9.52 5.09 7.35
C LEU A 138 9.97 6.41 8.01
N GLY A 139 9.35 7.53 7.64
CA GLY A 139 9.51 8.80 8.35
C GLY A 139 8.62 8.83 9.60
N SER A 140 7.32 8.63 9.43
CA SER A 140 6.36 8.58 10.54
C SER A 140 5.03 7.92 10.14
N VAL A 141 4.27 7.51 11.17
CA VAL A 141 2.83 7.17 11.06
C VAL A 141 2.06 8.22 11.85
N THR A 142 1.13 8.92 11.18
CA THR A 142 0.27 9.93 11.79
C THR A 142 -1.13 9.37 11.95
N LEU A 143 -1.59 9.23 13.19
CA LEU A 143 -2.96 8.88 13.54
C LEU A 143 -3.76 10.16 13.74
N ALA A 144 -4.72 10.44 12.85
CA ALA A 144 -5.37 11.74 12.76
C ALA A 144 -6.89 11.69 12.99
N ARG A 145 -7.43 10.50 13.35
CA ARG A 145 -8.86 10.33 13.58
C ARG A 145 -9.27 10.76 14.99
N THR A 146 -10.42 11.41 15.10
CA THR A 146 -10.99 11.84 16.38
C THR A 146 -12.48 11.58 16.38
N LEU A 147 -12.93 10.66 17.21
CA LEU A 147 -14.37 10.37 17.33
C LEU A 147 -15.03 11.29 18.35
N ALA A 148 -16.30 11.61 18.12
CA ALA A 148 -17.12 12.37 19.08
C ALA A 148 -17.39 11.60 20.38
N SER A 149 -17.30 10.26 20.36
CA SER A 149 -17.50 9.38 21.51
C SER A 149 -16.26 8.52 21.75
N ALA A 150 -15.82 8.44 23.00
CA ALA A 150 -14.68 7.61 23.43
C ALA A 150 -15.04 6.14 23.70
N THR A 151 -16.22 5.68 23.26
CA THR A 151 -16.68 4.29 23.51
C THR A 151 -15.99 3.25 22.63
N GLN A 152 -15.32 3.68 21.58
CA GLN A 152 -14.54 2.83 20.67
C GLN A 152 -13.27 3.54 20.20
N PRO A 153 -12.23 2.81 19.78
CA PRO A 153 -11.03 3.44 19.24
C PRO A 153 -11.34 4.15 17.90
N ALA A 154 -10.75 5.31 17.70
CA ALA A 154 -10.85 6.05 16.44
C ALA A 154 -10.16 5.30 15.28
N GLU A 155 -9.10 4.55 15.62
CA GLU A 155 -8.32 3.74 14.67
C GLU A 155 -8.01 2.39 15.30
N LYS A 156 -8.30 1.32 14.54
CA LYS A 156 -8.05 -0.06 14.94
C LYS A 156 -7.18 -0.73 13.90
N PHE A 157 -6.04 -1.28 14.33
CA PHE A 157 -5.14 -2.03 13.47
C PHE A 157 -5.20 -3.50 13.84
N ILE A 158 -5.48 -4.35 12.85
CA ILE A 158 -5.53 -5.80 12.99
C ILE A 158 -4.42 -6.36 12.11
N TYR A 159 -3.44 -7.00 12.75
CA TYR A 159 -2.33 -7.63 12.05
C TYR A 159 -2.77 -8.97 11.43
N HIS A 160 -2.47 -9.14 10.15
CA HIS A 160 -2.74 -10.35 9.38
C HIS A 160 -1.43 -10.99 8.93
N PRO A 161 -0.86 -11.95 9.69
CA PRO A 161 0.41 -12.61 9.34
C PRO A 161 0.33 -13.34 8.00
N GLU A 162 -0.86 -13.81 7.60
CA GLU A 162 -1.10 -14.45 6.32
C GLU A 162 -0.81 -13.54 5.12
N TYR A 163 -0.95 -12.22 5.26
CA TYR A 163 -0.57 -11.29 4.19
C TYR A 163 0.93 -11.27 3.96
N ILE A 164 1.71 -11.41 5.02
CA ILE A 164 3.18 -11.48 4.92
C ILE A 164 3.60 -12.78 4.22
N THR A 165 2.99 -13.91 4.57
CA THR A 165 3.29 -15.20 3.92
C THR A 165 2.78 -15.29 2.49
N ALA A 166 1.74 -14.52 2.15
CA ALA A 166 1.18 -14.42 0.80
C ALA A 166 1.93 -13.45 -0.12
N LEU A 167 2.91 -12.68 0.40
CA LEU A 167 3.70 -11.75 -0.41
C LEU A 167 4.35 -12.47 -1.59
N PRO A 168 4.35 -11.84 -2.78
CA PRO A 168 5.02 -12.39 -3.95
C PRO A 168 6.52 -12.63 -3.71
N ALA A 169 7.05 -13.73 -4.24
CA ALA A 169 8.45 -14.14 -4.05
C ALA A 169 9.44 -13.04 -4.48
N THR A 170 9.11 -12.28 -5.51
CA THR A 170 9.92 -11.14 -6.00
C THR A 170 10.21 -10.09 -4.92
N LEU A 171 9.34 -9.93 -3.92
CA LEU A 171 9.55 -8.99 -2.82
C LEU A 171 10.43 -9.56 -1.68
N TRP A 172 10.52 -10.90 -1.56
CA TRP A 172 11.23 -11.57 -0.46
C TRP A 172 12.65 -11.98 -0.78
N GLU A 173 12.88 -12.53 -1.98
CA GLU A 173 14.13 -13.21 -2.28
C GLU A 173 15.32 -12.24 -2.27
N GLN A 174 16.23 -12.49 -1.34
CA GLN A 174 17.57 -11.95 -1.42
C GLN A 174 18.36 -12.78 -2.43
N HIS A 175 19.05 -12.14 -3.35
CA HIS A 175 20.06 -12.82 -4.16
C HIS A 175 21.12 -13.40 -3.21
N ARG A 176 21.24 -14.70 -3.22
CA ARG A 176 22.44 -15.39 -2.73
C ARG A 176 23.55 -15.22 -3.74
#